data_b0f3f6e11d5a8be486cb8cfe709b2ff7
#
_entry.id   b0f3f6e11d5a8be486cb8cfe709b2ff7
#
_cell.length_a   1.000
_cell.length_b   1.000
_cell.length_c   1.000
_cell.angle_alpha   90.00
_cell.angle_beta   90.00
_cell.angle_gamma   90.00
#
_symmetry.space_group_name_H-M   'P 1'
#
loop_
_entity.id
_entity.type
_entity.pdbx_description
1 polymer ?
#
loop_
_entity_poly.entity_id
_entity_poly.type
_entity_poly.pdbx_seq_one_letter_code
_entity_poly.pdbx_strand_id
1 'polypeptide(L)'
;MNHSFTTKELPESERPYEKFWKYGATALSDAELLAIVIKSGSSKMTAVDVARSFLSQKDRNLMNLYEMSYDEMKKIHGIGDVIAMQLKCIAELSTRIDNTRHFEGIQMRSAATVAEYYMEQLRHEQQEKLIMTLDRKSVV
;
A
#
# COMPACT_ATOMS: atom_id res chain seq x y z
N MET A 1 6.09 -38.22 3.23
CA MET A 1 4.99 -37.88 2.31
C MET A 1 4.79 -36.39 2.35
N ASN A 2 5.18 -35.73 1.28
CA ASN A 2 4.98 -34.28 1.19
C ASN A 2 3.61 -34.01 0.57
N HIS A 3 2.58 -33.84 1.40
CA HIS A 3 1.35 -33.27 0.93
C HIS A 3 1.59 -31.76 0.70
N SER A 4 1.66 -31.37 -0.57
CA SER A 4 1.53 -29.96 -0.91
C SER A 4 0.08 -29.57 -0.69
N PHE A 5 -0.18 -28.88 0.39
CA PHE A 5 -1.52 -28.31 0.62
C PHE A 5 -1.81 -27.26 -0.45
N THR A 6 -2.82 -27.51 -1.26
CA THR A 6 -3.30 -26.49 -2.18
C THR A 6 -4.37 -25.65 -1.48
N THR A 7 -4.52 -24.41 -1.88
CA THR A 7 -5.54 -23.49 -1.37
C THR A 7 -6.95 -24.10 -1.49
N LYS A 8 -7.13 -25.04 -2.41
CA LYS A 8 -8.41 -25.77 -2.61
C LYS A 8 -8.76 -26.75 -1.49
N GLU A 9 -7.80 -27.12 -0.67
CA GLU A 9 -8.02 -28.04 0.48
C GLU A 9 -8.49 -27.30 1.74
N LEU A 10 -8.41 -25.97 1.74
CA LEU A 10 -8.97 -25.16 2.81
C LEU A 10 -10.51 -25.09 2.70
N PRO A 11 -11.23 -24.99 3.82
CA PRO A 11 -12.66 -24.68 3.80
C PRO A 11 -12.92 -23.43 2.97
N GLU A 12 -14.02 -23.36 2.25
CA GLU A 12 -14.36 -22.20 1.41
C GLU A 12 -14.29 -20.88 2.16
N SER A 13 -14.72 -20.87 3.43
CA SER A 13 -14.66 -19.68 4.29
C SER A 13 -13.25 -19.20 4.59
N GLU A 14 -12.24 -20.03 4.37
CA GLU A 14 -10.84 -19.70 4.62
C GLU A 14 -10.05 -19.44 3.33
N ARG A 15 -10.67 -19.59 2.18
CA ARG A 15 -10.02 -19.30 0.90
C ARG A 15 -10.07 -17.79 0.64
N PRO A 16 -8.93 -17.14 0.30
CA PRO A 16 -8.88 -15.70 0.14
C PRO A 16 -9.88 -15.15 -0.89
N TYR A 17 -10.06 -15.81 -2.02
CA TYR A 17 -10.97 -15.36 -3.08
C TYR A 17 -12.44 -15.40 -2.63
N GLU A 18 -12.87 -16.51 -2.06
CA GLU A 18 -14.23 -16.70 -1.56
C GLU A 18 -14.52 -15.74 -0.41
N LYS A 19 -13.55 -15.57 0.47
CA LYS A 19 -13.63 -14.61 1.57
C LYS A 19 -13.74 -13.17 1.08
N PHE A 20 -12.98 -12.83 0.03
CA PHE A 20 -13.08 -11.52 -0.61
C PHE A 20 -14.50 -11.27 -1.18
N TRP A 21 -15.02 -12.23 -1.95
CA TRP A 21 -16.32 -12.08 -2.57
C TRP A 21 -17.46 -12.02 -1.56
N LYS A 22 -17.33 -12.72 -0.46
CA LYS A 22 -18.35 -12.77 0.58
C LYS A 22 -18.34 -11.58 1.51
N TYR A 23 -17.15 -11.11 1.89
CA TYR A 23 -16.97 -10.10 2.94
C TYR A 23 -16.23 -8.85 2.51
N GLY A 24 -15.64 -8.83 1.32
CA GLY A 24 -14.83 -7.71 0.81
C GLY A 24 -13.38 -7.70 1.30
N ALA A 25 -12.60 -6.79 0.76
CA ALA A 25 -11.17 -6.71 1.02
C ALA A 25 -10.81 -6.42 2.50
N THR A 26 -11.65 -5.65 3.18
CA THR A 26 -11.40 -5.26 4.58
C THR A 26 -11.44 -6.43 5.56
N ALA A 27 -12.09 -7.53 5.18
CA ALA A 27 -12.16 -8.74 6.00
C ALA A 27 -10.93 -9.64 5.87
N LEU A 28 -10.04 -9.38 4.91
CA LEU A 28 -8.86 -10.19 4.68
C LEU A 28 -7.67 -9.68 5.50
N SER A 29 -6.83 -10.65 5.95
CA SER A 29 -5.54 -10.33 6.56
C SER A 29 -4.57 -9.82 5.50
N ASP A 30 -3.47 -9.21 5.94
CA ASP A 30 -2.40 -8.75 5.05
C ASP A 30 -1.86 -9.89 4.17
N ALA A 31 -1.66 -11.07 4.76
CA ALA A 31 -1.20 -12.25 4.04
C ALA A 31 -2.22 -12.72 2.99
N GLU A 32 -3.51 -12.69 3.31
CA GLU A 32 -4.57 -13.07 2.38
C GLU A 32 -4.67 -12.07 1.21
N LEU A 33 -4.55 -10.78 1.47
CA LEU A 33 -4.53 -9.76 0.42
C LEU A 33 -3.34 -9.94 -0.52
N LEU A 34 -2.15 -10.15 0.02
CA LEU A 34 -0.95 -10.42 -0.77
C LEU A 34 -1.09 -11.72 -1.56
N ALA A 35 -1.66 -12.76 -0.96
CA ALA A 35 -1.88 -14.04 -1.62
C ALA A 35 -2.76 -13.92 -2.87
N ILE A 36 -3.79 -13.08 -2.83
CA ILE A 36 -4.63 -12.80 -4.00
C ILE A 36 -3.82 -12.14 -5.13
N VAL A 37 -2.98 -11.18 -4.79
CA VAL A 37 -2.15 -10.46 -5.76
C VAL A 37 -1.06 -11.37 -6.35
N ILE A 38 -0.41 -12.15 -5.51
CA ILE A 38 0.64 -13.10 -5.92
C ILE A 38 0.08 -14.23 -6.78
N LYS A 39 -1.15 -14.67 -6.50
CA LYS A 39 -1.91 -15.72 -7.20
C LYS A 39 -1.39 -17.14 -7.04
N SER A 40 -0.09 -17.34 -7.04
CA SER A 40 0.50 -18.69 -7.01
C SER A 40 1.49 -18.83 -5.87
N GLY A 41 1.44 -19.99 -5.23
CA GLY A 41 2.50 -20.46 -4.35
C GLY A 41 3.51 -21.31 -5.11
N SER A 42 4.42 -21.95 -4.39
CA SER A 42 5.29 -22.99 -4.93
C SER A 42 4.61 -24.36 -4.83
N SER A 43 5.26 -25.39 -5.38
CA SER A 43 4.79 -26.76 -5.24
C SER A 43 4.69 -27.24 -3.77
N LYS A 44 5.35 -26.54 -2.85
CA LYS A 44 5.43 -26.89 -1.42
C LYS A 44 4.72 -25.89 -0.51
N MET A 45 4.33 -24.73 -1.03
CA MET A 45 3.75 -23.66 -0.22
C MET A 45 2.55 -23.05 -0.96
N THR A 46 1.50 -22.75 -0.21
CA THR A 46 0.38 -21.98 -0.78
C THR A 46 0.77 -20.52 -0.95
N ALA A 47 0.00 -19.76 -1.74
CA ALA A 47 0.22 -18.33 -1.88
C ALA A 47 0.14 -17.59 -0.54
N VAL A 48 -0.75 -18.05 0.36
CA VAL A 48 -0.87 -17.49 1.72
C VAL A 48 0.40 -17.76 2.55
N ASP A 49 0.96 -18.96 2.43
CA ASP A 49 2.21 -19.31 3.14
C ASP A 49 3.39 -18.49 2.65
N VAL A 50 3.49 -18.28 1.33
CA VAL A 50 4.51 -17.40 0.73
C VAL A 50 4.34 -15.97 1.25
N ALA A 51 3.11 -15.46 1.27
CA ALA A 51 2.81 -14.13 1.80
C ALA A 51 3.17 -14.00 3.29
N ARG A 52 2.83 -15.00 4.10
CA ARG A 52 3.20 -15.03 5.53
C ARG A 52 4.70 -15.05 5.72
N SER A 53 5.42 -15.87 4.94
CA SER A 53 6.87 -15.93 4.97
C SER A 53 7.51 -14.58 4.66
N PHE A 54 7.00 -13.90 3.64
CA PHE A 54 7.44 -12.55 3.30
C PHE A 54 7.16 -11.54 4.43
N LEU A 55 5.96 -11.53 4.97
CA LEU A 55 5.56 -10.58 6.02
C LEU A 55 6.31 -10.78 7.33
N SER A 56 6.75 -12.02 7.62
CA SER A 56 7.48 -12.34 8.85
C SER A 56 8.96 -11.94 8.80
N GLN A 57 9.49 -11.56 7.64
CA GLN A 57 10.88 -11.16 7.54
C GLN A 57 11.16 -9.90 8.37
N LYS A 58 12.18 -9.97 9.23
CA LYS A 58 12.62 -8.85 10.08
C LYS A 58 11.50 -8.23 10.93
N ASP A 59 10.40 -8.95 11.18
CA ASP A 59 9.22 -8.51 11.93
C ASP A 59 8.63 -7.16 11.46
N ARG A 60 8.77 -6.86 10.19
CA ARG A 60 8.35 -5.58 9.59
C ARG A 60 7.02 -5.62 8.87
N ASN A 61 6.41 -6.79 8.72
CA ASN A 61 5.10 -6.96 8.07
C ASN A 61 5.03 -6.27 6.69
N LEU A 62 4.01 -5.48 6.45
CA LEU A 62 3.83 -4.77 5.17
C LEU A 62 4.95 -3.77 4.85
N MET A 63 5.69 -3.30 5.85
CA MET A 63 6.84 -2.42 5.60
C MET A 63 7.94 -3.11 4.81
N ASN A 64 7.97 -4.43 4.79
CA ASN A 64 8.89 -5.19 3.94
C ASN A 64 8.73 -4.88 2.45
N LEU A 65 7.56 -4.45 2.02
CA LEU A 65 7.34 -3.98 0.64
C LEU A 65 8.28 -2.82 0.26
N TYR A 66 8.56 -1.94 1.20
CA TYR A 66 9.44 -0.79 1.00
C TYR A 66 10.90 -1.08 1.34
N GLU A 67 11.12 -1.77 2.45
CA GLU A 67 12.45 -1.94 3.04
C GLU A 67 13.27 -3.05 2.40
N MET A 68 12.63 -4.10 1.92
CA MET A 68 13.35 -5.20 1.25
C MET A 68 13.64 -4.85 -0.20
N SER A 69 14.86 -5.09 -0.63
CA SER A 69 15.25 -5.00 -2.03
C SER A 69 14.65 -6.17 -2.83
N TYR A 70 14.60 -5.99 -4.15
CA TYR A 70 14.22 -7.05 -5.09
C TYR A 70 15.02 -8.34 -4.86
N ASP A 71 16.33 -8.21 -4.71
CA ASP A 71 17.22 -9.36 -4.50
C ASP A 71 17.00 -10.03 -3.14
N GLU A 72 16.74 -9.27 -2.09
CA GLU A 72 16.40 -9.83 -0.78
C GLU A 72 15.08 -10.60 -0.82
N MET A 73 14.08 -10.09 -1.52
CA MET A 73 12.80 -10.77 -1.70
C MET A 73 12.97 -12.13 -2.38
N LYS A 74 13.82 -12.19 -3.39
CA LYS A 74 14.09 -13.43 -4.14
C LYS A 74 14.75 -14.52 -3.33
N LYS A 75 15.39 -14.18 -2.21
CA LYS A 75 15.98 -15.17 -1.29
C LYS A 75 14.92 -15.90 -0.45
N ILE A 76 13.71 -15.39 -0.40
CA ILE A 76 12.61 -16.02 0.32
C ILE A 76 12.11 -17.21 -0.51
N HIS A 77 11.98 -18.38 0.14
CA HIS A 77 11.46 -19.57 -0.53
C HIS A 77 10.05 -19.33 -1.06
N GLY A 78 9.83 -19.64 -2.32
CA GLY A 78 8.55 -19.43 -3.00
C GLY A 78 8.43 -18.09 -3.71
N ILE A 79 9.39 -17.19 -3.55
CA ILE A 79 9.42 -15.89 -4.23
C ILE A 79 10.49 -15.90 -5.32
N GLY A 80 10.05 -15.96 -6.57
CA GLY A 80 10.89 -15.82 -7.75
C GLY A 80 10.84 -14.39 -8.31
N ASP A 81 11.37 -14.24 -9.53
CA ASP A 81 11.47 -12.94 -10.18
C ASP A 81 10.11 -12.22 -10.32
N VAL A 82 9.09 -12.94 -10.75
CA VAL A 82 7.76 -12.35 -11.02
C VAL A 82 7.10 -11.89 -9.72
N ILE A 83 7.12 -12.71 -8.68
CA ILE A 83 6.51 -12.36 -7.38
C ILE A 83 7.25 -11.18 -6.74
N ALA A 84 8.58 -11.20 -6.77
CA ALA A 84 9.38 -10.08 -6.26
C ALA A 84 9.06 -8.79 -7.01
N MET A 85 8.91 -8.86 -8.32
CA MET A 85 8.50 -7.73 -9.16
C MET A 85 7.10 -7.23 -8.80
N GLN A 86 6.13 -8.12 -8.61
CA GLN A 86 4.77 -7.78 -8.20
C GLN A 86 4.77 -7.07 -6.83
N LEU A 87 5.53 -7.56 -5.87
CA LEU A 87 5.65 -6.96 -4.55
C LEU A 87 6.24 -5.55 -4.62
N LYS A 88 7.28 -5.36 -5.43
CA LYS A 88 7.86 -4.02 -5.64
C LYS A 88 6.91 -3.08 -6.37
N CYS A 89 6.11 -3.58 -7.30
CA CYS A 89 5.06 -2.79 -7.96
C CYS A 89 3.97 -2.35 -6.97
N ILE A 90 3.56 -3.22 -6.05
CA ILE A 90 2.61 -2.86 -4.98
C ILE A 90 3.18 -1.71 -4.15
N ALA A 91 4.44 -1.80 -3.76
CA ALA A 91 5.11 -0.76 -2.98
C ALA A 91 5.11 0.58 -3.73
N GLU A 92 5.46 0.57 -5.01
CA GLU A 92 5.48 1.78 -5.82
C GLU A 92 4.08 2.39 -6.01
N LEU A 93 3.07 1.57 -6.28
CA LEU A 93 1.68 2.02 -6.39
C LEU A 93 1.20 2.64 -5.07
N SER A 94 1.51 1.99 -3.96
CA SER A 94 1.18 2.50 -2.62
C SER A 94 1.83 3.86 -2.36
N THR A 95 3.10 4.01 -2.74
CA THR A 95 3.82 5.28 -2.62
C THR A 95 3.18 6.38 -3.47
N ARG A 96 2.79 6.08 -4.69
CA ARG A 96 2.13 7.04 -5.58
C ARG A 96 0.76 7.47 -5.05
N ILE A 97 -0.01 6.53 -4.51
CA ILE A 97 -1.31 6.82 -3.88
C ILE A 97 -1.11 7.74 -2.67
N ASP A 98 -0.14 7.41 -1.82
CA ASP A 98 0.15 8.17 -0.62
C ASP A 98 0.62 9.59 -0.93
N ASN A 99 1.50 9.73 -1.91
CA ASN A 99 1.95 11.03 -2.39
C ASN A 99 0.80 11.87 -2.94
N THR A 100 -0.10 11.27 -3.70
CA THR A 100 -1.28 11.95 -4.23
C THR A 100 -2.19 12.44 -3.11
N ARG A 101 -2.48 11.58 -2.13
CA ARG A 101 -3.28 11.94 -0.95
C ARG A 101 -2.62 13.05 -0.14
N HIS A 102 -1.33 12.94 0.05
CA HIS A 102 -0.56 13.93 0.80
C HIS A 102 -0.59 15.30 0.10
N PHE A 103 -0.40 15.32 -1.21
CA PHE A 103 -0.48 16.51 -2.04
C PHE A 103 -1.87 17.15 -1.98
N GLU A 104 -2.94 16.37 -2.14
CA GLU A 104 -4.32 16.84 -2.00
C GLU A 104 -4.58 17.40 -0.61
N GLY A 105 -4.12 16.71 0.43
CA GLY A 105 -4.23 17.17 1.82
C GLY A 105 -3.50 18.49 2.06
N ILE A 106 -2.33 18.67 1.49
CA ILE A 106 -1.56 19.93 1.54
C ILE A 106 -2.30 21.04 0.81
N GLN A 107 -2.84 20.77 -0.37
CA GLN A 107 -3.63 21.76 -1.12
C GLN A 107 -4.88 22.18 -0.36
N MET A 108 -5.61 21.25 0.23
CA MET A 108 -6.80 21.55 1.05
C MET A 108 -6.45 22.37 2.27
N ARG A 109 -5.38 21.99 2.99
CA ARG A 109 -4.90 22.73 4.15
C ARG A 109 -4.39 24.11 3.76
N SER A 110 -3.69 24.21 2.64
CA SER A 110 -3.18 25.47 2.14
C SER A 110 -4.32 26.41 1.75
N ALA A 111 -5.36 25.90 1.08
CA ALA A 111 -6.54 26.67 0.72
C ALA A 111 -7.29 27.16 1.97
N ALA A 112 -7.47 26.29 2.97
CA ALA A 112 -8.08 26.68 4.25
C ALA A 112 -7.23 27.72 4.97
N THR A 113 -5.93 27.52 5.05
CA THR A 113 -4.98 28.45 5.68
C THR A 113 -4.97 29.80 4.97
N VAL A 114 -4.96 29.78 3.63
CA VAL A 114 -5.02 31.00 2.82
C VAL A 114 -6.34 31.71 3.01
N ALA A 115 -7.46 30.99 3.06
CA ALA A 115 -8.78 31.58 3.30
C ALA A 115 -8.86 32.25 4.69
N GLU A 116 -8.37 31.58 5.74
CA GLU A 116 -8.28 32.14 7.10
C GLU A 116 -7.39 33.38 7.10
N TYR A 117 -6.23 33.29 6.51
CA TYR A 117 -5.27 34.39 6.39
C TYR A 117 -5.88 35.56 5.59
N TYR A 118 -6.61 35.29 4.52
CA TYR A 118 -7.29 36.27 3.72
C TYR A 118 -8.37 37.01 4.52
N MET A 119 -9.18 36.25 5.28
CA MET A 119 -10.21 36.85 6.14
C MET A 119 -9.58 37.75 7.22
N GLU A 120 -8.47 37.32 7.80
CA GLU A 120 -7.73 38.08 8.79
C GLU A 120 -7.07 39.33 8.16
N GLN A 121 -6.48 39.20 6.98
CA GLN A 121 -5.86 40.31 6.24
C GLN A 121 -6.88 41.31 5.71
N LEU A 122 -8.08 40.90 5.33
CA LEU A 122 -9.18 41.80 4.99
C LEU A 122 -9.56 42.69 6.20
N ARG A 123 -9.48 42.12 7.41
CA ARG A 123 -9.68 42.91 8.65
C ARG A 123 -8.56 43.93 8.88
N HIS A 124 -7.37 43.66 8.38
CA HIS A 124 -6.17 44.50 8.58
C HIS A 124 -5.68 45.20 7.31
N GLU A 125 -6.41 45.14 6.19
CA GLU A 125 -6.09 45.81 4.92
C GLU A 125 -4.74 45.40 4.27
N GLN A 126 -4.33 44.13 4.40
CA GLN A 126 -3.04 43.63 3.89
C GLN A 126 -3.18 42.60 2.76
N GLN A 127 -3.96 42.88 1.74
CA GLN A 127 -4.27 41.95 0.63
C GLN A 127 -3.06 41.53 -0.23
N GLU A 128 -2.04 42.37 -0.38
CA GLU A 128 -0.87 42.10 -1.22
C GLU A 128 -0.04 40.88 -0.74
N LYS A 129 0.06 40.68 0.56
CA LYS A 129 0.78 39.52 1.13
C LYS A 129 0.09 38.20 0.83
N LEU A 130 -1.21 38.16 0.75
CA LEU A 130 -1.98 36.98 0.40
C LEU A 130 -1.73 36.58 -1.06
N ILE A 131 -1.73 37.51 -1.98
CA ILE A 131 -1.46 37.29 -3.41
C ILE A 131 -0.08 36.64 -3.60
N MET A 132 0.95 37.13 -2.95
CA MET A 132 2.29 36.57 -2.99
C MET A 132 2.34 35.13 -2.42
N THR A 133 1.61 34.86 -1.36
CA THR A 133 1.51 33.52 -0.76
C THR A 133 0.85 32.53 -1.70
N LEU A 134 -0.23 32.93 -2.41
CA LEU A 134 -0.90 32.12 -3.41
C LEU A 134 0.01 31.80 -4.59
N ASP A 135 0.75 32.76 -5.11
CA ASP A 135 1.69 32.55 -6.21
C ASP A 135 2.79 31.54 -5.85
N ARG A 136 3.35 31.61 -4.66
CA ARG A 136 4.35 30.65 -4.19
C ARG A 136 3.81 29.22 -4.08
N LYS A 137 2.55 29.03 -3.71
CA LYS A 137 1.94 27.73 -3.55
C LYS A 137 1.43 27.13 -4.86
N SER A 138 1.16 27.96 -5.86
CA SER A 138 0.72 27.51 -7.18
C SER A 138 1.86 27.03 -8.09
N VAL A 139 3.11 27.21 -7.71
CA VAL A 139 4.34 26.90 -8.48
C VAL A 139 4.93 25.53 -8.12
N VAL A 140 4.18 24.64 -7.53
CA VAL A 140 4.69 23.29 -7.19
C VAL A 140 4.44 22.30 -8.29
#